data_23d615fe26157ac0962c158ce2af49eb
#
_entry.id   23d615fe26157ac0962c158ce2af49eb
#
_cell.length_a   1.000
_cell.length_b   1.000
_cell.length_c   1.000
_cell.angle_alpha   90.00
_cell.angle_beta   90.00
_cell.angle_gamma   90.00
#
_symmetry.space_group_name_H-M   'P 1'
#
loop_
_entity.id
_entity.type
_entity.pdbx_description
1 polymer ?
#
loop_
_entity_poly.entity_id
_entity_poly.type
_entity_poly.pdbx_seq_one_letter_code
_entity_poly.pdbx_strand_id
1 'polypeptide(L)'
;MAGPQYCREGRVEPDTTGDMSDDGRAPWRARVLASLRASIGDVAFGMEDGAVSIAGLVFGVAASTNDAQVVLLAGASGAAAGAVAMMAGTYLDVQSTRDRAIALRADAARAIAADPEAHRRRIEDRLRAEGFTQAEAATFGAALTRNQEAMLEFVASIELGIGSAPRESPGVHAAWMFVAVLFSASTPVLPFAFLPLEVARVVSIVATTLLLIVLGIGRARVAHAGYLATTLQTLAIAAAAAAAGVVIGRLVTG
;
A
#
# COMPACT_ATOMS: atom_id res chain seq x y z
N MET A 1 -61.65 -6.12 -22.28
CA MET A 1 -60.94 -5.65 -21.10
C MET A 1 -59.88 -6.68 -20.75
N ALA A 2 -58.64 -6.40 -21.13
CA ALA A 2 -57.51 -7.31 -21.01
C ALA A 2 -56.73 -7.00 -19.73
N GLY A 3 -56.57 -7.99 -18.86
CA GLY A 3 -55.67 -7.92 -17.71
C GLY A 3 -54.28 -8.44 -18.07
N PRO A 4 -53.22 -7.92 -17.47
CA PRO A 4 -51.85 -8.25 -17.87
C PRO A 4 -51.42 -9.59 -17.28
N GLN A 5 -50.94 -10.46 -18.18
CA GLN A 5 -50.19 -11.67 -17.84
C GLN A 5 -48.74 -11.27 -17.57
N TYR A 6 -48.27 -11.41 -16.33
CA TYR A 6 -46.85 -11.46 -15.98
C TYR A 6 -46.66 -12.50 -14.87
N CYS A 7 -46.38 -13.70 -15.24
CA CYS A 7 -45.63 -14.68 -14.45
C CYS A 7 -45.06 -15.72 -15.42
N ARG A 8 -43.84 -15.51 -15.88
CA ARG A 8 -43.06 -16.58 -16.51
C ARG A 8 -41.96 -16.92 -15.53
N GLU A 9 -42.11 -18.04 -14.90
CA GLU A 9 -41.14 -18.69 -14.03
C GLU A 9 -39.83 -18.86 -14.79
N GLY A 10 -38.83 -18.02 -14.48
CA GLY A 10 -37.42 -18.26 -14.76
C GLY A 10 -36.81 -18.96 -13.56
N ARG A 11 -36.70 -20.27 -13.62
CA ARG A 11 -35.93 -21.06 -12.65
C ARG A 11 -34.48 -20.60 -12.78
N VAL A 12 -34.02 -19.79 -11.81
CA VAL A 12 -32.61 -19.49 -11.64
C VAL A 12 -31.99 -20.74 -11.03
N GLU A 13 -31.34 -21.55 -11.85
CA GLU A 13 -30.45 -22.59 -11.34
C GLU A 13 -29.31 -21.88 -10.58
N PRO A 14 -29.00 -22.29 -9.35
CA PRO A 14 -27.82 -21.77 -8.68
C PRO A 14 -26.59 -22.28 -9.46
N ASP A 15 -25.87 -21.36 -10.07
CA ASP A 15 -24.54 -21.63 -10.62
C ASP A 15 -23.60 -21.97 -9.46
N THR A 16 -23.50 -23.27 -9.15
CA THR A 16 -22.63 -23.83 -8.10
C THR A 16 -21.24 -24.15 -8.62
N THR A 17 -20.79 -23.50 -9.70
CA THR A 17 -19.41 -23.60 -10.16
C THR A 17 -18.61 -22.33 -9.94
N GLY A 18 -18.62 -21.83 -8.70
CA GLY A 18 -17.54 -20.99 -8.20
C GLY A 18 -16.32 -21.87 -8.01
N ASP A 19 -15.62 -22.15 -9.10
CA ASP A 19 -14.35 -22.89 -9.11
C ASP A 19 -13.30 -22.15 -8.26
N MET A 20 -13.19 -22.53 -6.98
CA MET A 20 -12.16 -22.08 -6.04
C MET A 20 -10.80 -22.75 -6.26
N SER A 21 -10.57 -23.39 -7.41
CA SER A 21 -9.39 -24.21 -7.66
C SER A 21 -8.43 -23.68 -8.74
N ASP A 22 -8.61 -22.46 -9.27
CA ASP A 22 -7.79 -21.97 -10.39
C ASP A 22 -6.61 -21.08 -10.03
N ASP A 23 -6.36 -20.81 -8.74
CA ASP A 23 -5.20 -20.01 -8.27
C ASP A 23 -3.83 -20.69 -8.57
N GLY A 24 -3.81 -21.97 -8.90
CA GLY A 24 -2.61 -22.72 -9.29
C GLY A 24 -2.27 -22.68 -10.78
N ARG A 25 -3.20 -22.29 -11.65
CA ARG A 25 -3.07 -22.39 -13.12
C ARG A 25 -2.78 -21.08 -13.82
N ALA A 26 -2.90 -19.94 -13.13
CA ALA A 26 -2.55 -18.66 -13.72
C ALA A 26 -1.05 -18.63 -14.09
N PRO A 27 -0.68 -18.17 -15.29
CA PRO A 27 0.73 -18.05 -15.68
C PRO A 27 1.48 -17.18 -14.68
N TRP A 28 2.74 -17.51 -14.39
CA TRP A 28 3.56 -16.82 -13.39
C TRP A 28 3.52 -15.28 -13.54
N ARG A 29 3.47 -14.78 -14.80
CA ARG A 29 3.35 -13.35 -15.12
C ARG A 29 2.06 -12.72 -14.58
N ALA A 30 0.94 -13.42 -14.66
CA ALA A 30 -0.34 -12.93 -14.14
C ALA A 30 -0.31 -12.85 -12.61
N ARG A 31 0.31 -13.84 -11.93
CA ARG A 31 0.51 -13.83 -10.48
C ARG A 31 1.41 -12.67 -10.02
N VAL A 32 2.53 -12.45 -10.72
CA VAL A 32 3.43 -11.32 -10.43
C VAL A 32 2.73 -9.97 -10.63
N LEU A 33 1.94 -9.83 -11.70
CA LEU A 33 1.18 -8.59 -11.94
C LEU A 33 0.07 -8.37 -10.91
N ALA A 34 -0.58 -9.43 -10.46
CA ALA A 34 -1.59 -9.35 -9.41
C ALA A 34 -0.96 -8.90 -8.07
N SER A 35 0.16 -9.53 -7.68
CA SER A 35 0.88 -9.16 -6.45
C SER A 35 1.46 -7.74 -6.51
N LEU A 36 1.98 -7.32 -7.67
CA LEU A 36 2.43 -5.94 -7.85
C LEU A 36 1.28 -4.94 -7.70
N ARG A 37 0.10 -5.25 -8.27
CA ARG A 37 -1.08 -4.39 -8.13
C ARG A 37 -1.56 -4.27 -6.69
N ALA A 38 -1.51 -5.36 -5.94
CA ALA A 38 -1.86 -5.35 -4.52
C ALA A 38 -0.86 -4.54 -3.68
N SER A 39 0.43 -4.57 -4.05
CA SER A 39 1.52 -3.85 -3.36
C SER A 39 1.84 -2.49 -3.97
N ILE A 40 1.00 -1.93 -4.89
CA ILE A 40 1.34 -0.73 -5.65
C ILE A 40 1.58 0.49 -4.76
N GLY A 41 0.86 0.58 -3.63
CA GLY A 41 1.06 1.63 -2.63
C GLY A 41 2.44 1.56 -1.99
N ASP A 42 2.85 0.35 -1.59
CA ASP A 42 4.16 0.10 -0.98
C ASP A 42 5.29 0.39 -1.98
N VAL A 43 5.11 -0.05 -3.23
CA VAL A 43 6.07 0.20 -4.32
C VAL A 43 6.23 1.70 -4.58
N ALA A 44 5.12 2.43 -4.70
CA ALA A 44 5.16 3.88 -4.95
C ALA A 44 5.83 4.62 -3.80
N PHE A 45 5.48 4.29 -2.55
CA PHE A 45 6.08 4.86 -1.36
C PHE A 45 7.58 4.52 -1.27
N GLY A 46 7.95 3.24 -1.45
CA GLY A 46 9.35 2.81 -1.42
C GLY A 46 10.21 3.46 -2.48
N MET A 47 9.67 3.67 -3.69
CA MET A 47 10.41 4.38 -4.75
C MET A 47 10.61 5.86 -4.42
N GLU A 48 9.60 6.54 -3.86
CA GLU A 48 9.69 7.94 -3.47
C GLU A 48 10.70 8.10 -2.33
N ASP A 49 10.59 7.30 -1.27
CA ASP A 49 11.47 7.35 -0.09
C ASP A 49 12.92 6.99 -0.45
N GLY A 50 13.12 5.90 -1.21
CA GLY A 50 14.46 5.47 -1.63
C GLY A 50 15.18 6.52 -2.48
N ALA A 51 14.47 7.18 -3.42
CA ALA A 51 15.06 8.24 -4.22
C ALA A 51 15.40 9.48 -3.37
N VAL A 52 14.50 9.91 -2.48
CA VAL A 52 14.67 11.13 -1.66
C VAL A 52 15.77 10.94 -0.61
N SER A 53 15.71 9.85 0.16
CA SER A 53 16.64 9.62 1.28
C SER A 53 18.06 9.40 0.79
N ILE A 54 18.23 8.62 -0.27
CA ILE A 54 19.57 8.36 -0.84
C ILE A 54 20.10 9.55 -1.62
N ALA A 55 19.25 10.36 -2.28
CA ALA A 55 19.70 11.62 -2.85
C ALA A 55 20.25 12.58 -1.78
N GLY A 56 19.56 12.70 -0.63
CA GLY A 56 20.05 13.50 0.50
C GLY A 56 21.43 13.04 0.98
N LEU A 57 21.61 11.74 1.16
CA LEU A 57 22.90 11.16 1.56
C LEU A 57 23.98 11.39 0.50
N VAL A 58 23.71 11.05 -0.76
CA VAL A 58 24.66 11.16 -1.87
C VAL A 58 25.10 12.60 -2.09
N PHE A 59 24.16 13.56 -2.10
CA PHE A 59 24.49 14.96 -2.30
C PHE A 59 25.23 15.57 -1.11
N GLY A 60 24.91 15.10 0.12
CA GLY A 60 25.64 15.48 1.32
C GLY A 60 27.10 15.02 1.27
N VAL A 61 27.33 13.76 0.96
CA VAL A 61 28.69 13.21 0.83
C VAL A 61 29.42 13.84 -0.36
N ALA A 62 28.75 13.99 -1.51
CA ALA A 62 29.35 14.62 -2.68
C ALA A 62 29.71 16.09 -2.48
N ALA A 63 29.06 16.79 -1.54
CA ALA A 63 29.43 18.16 -1.17
C ALA A 63 30.65 18.23 -0.23
N SER A 64 31.01 17.12 0.43
CA SER A 64 32.05 17.04 1.45
C SER A 64 33.33 16.33 0.97
N THR A 65 33.34 15.70 -0.21
CA THR A 65 34.51 14.99 -0.77
C THR A 65 34.68 15.24 -2.26
N ASN A 66 35.93 15.10 -2.71
CA ASN A 66 36.28 15.11 -4.13
C ASN A 66 36.50 13.70 -4.70
N ASP A 67 36.22 12.66 -3.95
CA ASP A 67 36.37 11.26 -4.35
C ASP A 67 35.02 10.63 -4.69
N ALA A 68 34.81 10.30 -5.98
CA ALA A 68 33.59 9.65 -6.45
C ALA A 68 33.40 8.25 -5.84
N GLN A 69 34.46 7.54 -5.48
CA GLN A 69 34.34 6.21 -4.86
C GLN A 69 33.78 6.29 -3.44
N VAL A 70 34.13 7.32 -2.69
CA VAL A 70 33.58 7.57 -1.36
C VAL A 70 32.06 7.85 -1.46
N VAL A 71 31.64 8.66 -2.44
CA VAL A 71 30.22 8.93 -2.70
C VAL A 71 29.49 7.66 -3.11
N LEU A 72 30.06 6.88 -4.02
CA LEU A 72 29.50 5.61 -4.48
C LEU A 72 29.35 4.60 -3.33
N LEU A 73 30.39 4.44 -2.49
CA LEU A 73 30.36 3.54 -1.35
C LEU A 73 29.28 3.95 -0.34
N ALA A 74 29.21 5.23 0.02
CA ALA A 74 28.22 5.75 0.95
C ALA A 74 26.80 5.56 0.40
N GLY A 75 26.58 5.93 -0.88
CA GLY A 75 25.30 5.79 -1.53
C GLY A 75 24.85 4.34 -1.67
N ALA A 76 25.73 3.43 -2.12
CA ALA A 76 25.41 2.02 -2.27
C ALA A 76 25.14 1.33 -0.92
N SER A 77 25.95 1.62 0.10
CA SER A 77 25.74 1.09 1.45
C SER A 77 24.44 1.62 2.07
N GLY A 78 24.16 2.92 1.91
CA GLY A 78 22.91 3.54 2.35
C GLY A 78 21.69 2.95 1.65
N ALA A 79 21.77 2.77 0.31
CA ALA A 79 20.70 2.16 -0.47
C ALA A 79 20.41 0.72 -0.02
N ALA A 80 21.44 -0.10 0.17
CA ALA A 80 21.29 -1.47 0.64
C ALA A 80 20.68 -1.54 2.04
N ALA A 81 21.22 -0.76 2.99
CA ALA A 81 20.73 -0.71 4.35
C ALA A 81 19.28 -0.18 4.41
N GLY A 82 18.99 0.89 3.67
CA GLY A 82 17.64 1.45 3.56
C GLY A 82 16.64 0.47 2.98
N ALA A 83 17.00 -0.24 1.90
CA ALA A 83 16.13 -1.25 1.28
C ALA A 83 15.80 -2.40 2.26
N VAL A 84 16.78 -2.89 3.04
CA VAL A 84 16.55 -3.91 4.06
C VAL A 84 15.68 -3.38 5.19
N ALA A 85 15.94 -2.15 5.68
CA ALA A 85 15.15 -1.53 6.75
C ALA A 85 13.69 -1.35 6.34
N MET A 86 13.45 -0.82 5.12
CA MET A 86 12.09 -0.64 4.58
C MET A 86 11.38 -1.98 4.36
N MET A 87 12.09 -2.97 3.83
CA MET A 87 11.57 -4.34 3.69
C MET A 87 11.09 -4.90 5.04
N ALA A 88 11.94 -4.79 6.07
CA ALA A 88 11.62 -5.27 7.41
C ALA A 88 10.43 -4.51 8.02
N GLY A 89 10.41 -3.17 7.88
CA GLY A 89 9.30 -2.32 8.32
C GLY A 89 7.98 -2.71 7.67
N THR A 90 7.96 -2.85 6.35
CA THR A 90 6.75 -3.28 5.60
C THR A 90 6.28 -4.68 6.01
N TYR A 91 7.22 -5.62 6.19
CA TYR A 91 6.88 -6.96 6.67
C TYR A 91 6.17 -6.92 8.02
N LEU A 92 6.74 -6.20 8.99
CA LEU A 92 6.19 -6.08 10.34
C LEU A 92 4.86 -5.33 10.37
N ASP A 93 4.70 -4.29 9.56
CA ASP A 93 3.46 -3.51 9.47
C ASP A 93 2.30 -4.36 8.93
N VAL A 94 2.51 -5.03 7.79
CA VAL A 94 1.50 -5.91 7.19
C VAL A 94 1.18 -7.09 8.11
N GLN A 95 2.19 -7.68 8.76
CA GLN A 95 1.98 -8.77 9.71
C GLN A 95 1.17 -8.29 10.93
N SER A 96 1.55 -7.15 11.52
CA SER A 96 0.85 -6.56 12.67
C SER A 96 -0.62 -6.24 12.36
N THR A 97 -0.87 -5.67 11.18
CA THR A 97 -2.23 -5.38 10.70
C THR A 97 -3.05 -6.66 10.55
N ARG A 98 -2.45 -7.71 10.00
CA ARG A 98 -3.08 -9.03 9.84
C ARG A 98 -3.38 -9.67 11.19
N ASP A 99 -2.41 -9.68 12.10
CA ASP A 99 -2.56 -10.29 13.43
C ASP A 99 -3.65 -9.56 14.24
N ARG A 100 -3.70 -8.22 14.14
CA ARG A 100 -4.76 -7.41 14.74
C ARG A 100 -6.13 -7.74 14.15
N ALA A 101 -6.24 -7.90 12.83
CA ALA A 101 -7.51 -8.25 12.19
C ALA A 101 -7.98 -9.65 12.64
N ILE A 102 -7.07 -10.63 12.74
CA ILE A 102 -7.39 -11.97 13.24
C ILE A 102 -7.88 -11.92 14.70
N ALA A 103 -7.19 -11.18 15.56
CA ALA A 103 -7.57 -11.03 16.96
C ALA A 103 -8.96 -10.38 17.11
N LEU A 104 -9.21 -9.27 16.40
CA LEU A 104 -10.50 -8.59 16.43
C LEU A 104 -11.64 -9.46 15.89
N ARG A 105 -11.42 -10.25 14.83
CA ARG A 105 -12.40 -11.21 14.34
C ARG A 105 -12.71 -12.31 15.37
N ALA A 106 -11.69 -12.82 16.04
CA ALA A 106 -11.87 -13.83 17.08
C ALA A 106 -12.65 -13.28 18.28
N ASP A 107 -12.38 -12.03 18.67
CA ASP A 107 -13.13 -11.35 19.73
C ASP A 107 -14.58 -11.11 19.33
N ALA A 108 -14.83 -10.64 18.11
CA ALA A 108 -16.17 -10.46 17.57
C ALA A 108 -16.95 -11.79 17.50
N ALA A 109 -16.32 -12.86 17.04
CA ALA A 109 -16.93 -14.19 16.99
C ALA A 109 -17.36 -14.67 18.37
N ARG A 110 -16.49 -14.48 19.39
CA ARG A 110 -16.82 -14.82 20.79
C ARG A 110 -17.97 -13.98 21.35
N ALA A 111 -17.96 -12.68 21.06
CA ALA A 111 -19.02 -11.77 21.51
C ALA A 111 -20.37 -12.10 20.85
N ILE A 112 -20.39 -12.39 19.54
CA ILE A 112 -21.58 -12.81 18.81
C ILE A 112 -22.11 -14.14 19.36
N ALA A 113 -21.23 -15.10 19.63
CA ALA A 113 -21.65 -16.39 20.21
C ALA A 113 -22.22 -16.25 21.62
N ALA A 114 -21.73 -15.29 22.42
CA ALA A 114 -22.21 -15.04 23.77
C ALA A 114 -23.60 -14.40 23.81
N ASP A 115 -23.89 -13.43 22.93
CA ASP A 115 -25.19 -12.76 22.84
C ASP A 115 -25.54 -12.36 21.39
N PRO A 116 -26.04 -13.28 20.57
CA PRO A 116 -26.42 -13.01 19.19
C PRO A 116 -27.53 -11.95 19.08
N GLU A 117 -28.45 -11.93 20.06
CA GLU A 117 -29.61 -11.01 20.06
C GLU A 117 -29.19 -9.55 20.36
N ALA A 118 -28.18 -9.35 21.21
CA ALA A 118 -27.64 -8.01 21.43
C ALA A 118 -26.94 -7.48 20.16
N HIS A 119 -26.24 -8.34 19.41
CA HIS A 119 -25.63 -7.96 18.14
C HIS A 119 -26.70 -7.69 17.07
N ARG A 120 -27.76 -8.50 16.99
CA ARG A 120 -28.88 -8.25 16.09
C ARG A 120 -29.50 -6.86 16.36
N ARG A 121 -29.83 -6.55 17.62
CA ARG A 121 -30.38 -5.23 17.99
C ARG A 121 -29.45 -4.08 17.59
N ARG A 122 -28.15 -4.22 17.81
CA ARG A 122 -27.16 -3.21 17.44
C ARG A 122 -27.12 -2.95 15.94
N ILE A 123 -27.17 -4.01 15.13
CA ILE A 123 -27.24 -3.93 13.67
C ILE A 123 -28.55 -3.25 13.22
N GLU A 124 -29.68 -3.63 13.82
CA GLU A 124 -30.99 -3.01 13.53
C GLU A 124 -30.98 -1.51 13.87
N ASP A 125 -30.40 -1.13 15.01
CA ASP A 125 -30.27 0.27 15.43
C ASP A 125 -29.39 1.06 14.47
N ARG A 126 -28.29 0.47 14.04
CA ARG A 126 -27.39 1.09 13.05
C ARG A 126 -28.08 1.30 11.71
N LEU A 127 -28.77 0.29 11.19
CA LEU A 127 -29.52 0.41 9.93
C LEU A 127 -30.58 1.49 9.99
N ARG A 128 -31.31 1.61 11.13
CA ARG A 128 -32.26 2.68 11.34
C ARG A 128 -31.62 4.07 11.33
N ALA A 129 -30.44 4.20 11.92
CA ALA A 129 -29.70 5.44 11.89
C ALA A 129 -29.24 5.85 10.46
N GLU A 130 -29.05 4.87 9.59
CA GLU A 130 -28.72 5.09 8.16
C GLU A 130 -29.99 5.30 7.28
N GLY A 131 -31.20 5.33 7.88
CA GLY A 131 -32.45 5.66 7.18
C GLY A 131 -33.32 4.48 6.76
N PHE A 132 -32.98 3.26 7.13
CA PHE A 132 -33.83 2.08 6.89
C PHE A 132 -35.05 2.11 7.82
N THR A 133 -36.20 1.61 7.33
CA THR A 133 -37.39 1.42 8.15
C THR A 133 -37.18 0.32 9.20
N GLN A 134 -37.98 0.32 10.27
CA GLN A 134 -37.87 -0.71 11.31
C GLN A 134 -38.13 -2.12 10.76
N ALA A 135 -39.05 -2.27 9.79
CA ALA A 135 -39.34 -3.56 9.18
C ALA A 135 -38.18 -4.11 8.34
N GLU A 136 -37.51 -3.25 7.57
CA GLU A 136 -36.35 -3.61 6.79
C GLU A 136 -35.18 -4.00 7.69
N ALA A 137 -34.87 -3.18 8.70
CA ALA A 137 -33.82 -3.43 9.67
C ALA A 137 -34.04 -4.75 10.42
N ALA A 138 -35.26 -5.02 10.88
CA ALA A 138 -35.61 -6.27 11.58
C ALA A 138 -35.47 -7.49 10.66
N THR A 139 -35.90 -7.37 9.39
CA THR A 139 -35.79 -8.46 8.41
C THR A 139 -34.33 -8.82 8.15
N PHE A 140 -33.48 -7.80 7.96
CA PHE A 140 -32.06 -7.97 7.74
C PHE A 140 -31.36 -8.55 8.98
N GLY A 141 -31.63 -8.01 10.18
CA GLY A 141 -31.09 -8.51 11.43
C GLY A 141 -31.43 -9.98 11.68
N ALA A 142 -32.69 -10.37 11.44
CA ALA A 142 -33.14 -11.76 11.55
C ALA A 142 -32.48 -12.68 10.51
N ALA A 143 -32.19 -12.20 9.31
CA ALA A 143 -31.46 -12.96 8.30
C ALA A 143 -30.01 -13.22 8.71
N LEU A 144 -29.32 -12.22 9.27
CA LEU A 144 -27.95 -12.36 9.77
C LEU A 144 -27.86 -13.30 10.98
N THR A 145 -28.83 -13.26 11.89
CA THR A 145 -28.86 -14.14 13.08
C THR A 145 -28.91 -15.63 12.70
N ARG A 146 -29.53 -15.97 11.56
CA ARG A 146 -29.59 -17.35 11.05
C ARG A 146 -28.26 -17.86 10.50
N ASN A 147 -27.33 -16.97 10.14
CA ASN A 147 -26.02 -17.32 9.63
C ASN A 147 -24.93 -16.55 10.41
N GLN A 148 -24.36 -17.24 11.39
CA GLN A 148 -23.37 -16.67 12.29
C GLN A 148 -22.13 -16.16 11.55
N GLU A 149 -21.74 -16.82 10.47
CA GLU A 149 -20.59 -16.40 9.65
C GLU A 149 -20.90 -15.10 8.89
N ALA A 150 -22.11 -14.99 8.32
CA ALA A 150 -22.54 -13.73 7.68
C ALA A 150 -22.64 -12.58 8.67
N MET A 151 -23.11 -12.85 9.91
CA MET A 151 -23.13 -11.86 10.98
C MET A 151 -21.70 -11.41 11.34
N LEU A 152 -20.76 -12.34 11.48
CA LEU A 152 -19.36 -12.04 11.76
C LEU A 152 -18.72 -11.21 10.65
N GLU A 153 -18.94 -11.58 9.38
CA GLU A 153 -18.44 -10.80 8.23
C GLU A 153 -19.04 -9.38 8.21
N PHE A 154 -20.31 -9.25 8.50
CA PHE A 154 -20.98 -7.94 8.57
C PHE A 154 -20.37 -7.07 9.69
N VAL A 155 -20.25 -7.62 10.90
CA VAL A 155 -19.63 -6.92 12.04
C VAL A 155 -18.18 -6.57 11.74
N ALA A 156 -17.41 -7.51 11.21
CA ALA A 156 -16.00 -7.28 10.88
C ALA A 156 -15.83 -6.18 9.84
N SER A 157 -16.61 -6.18 8.77
CA SER A 157 -16.48 -5.22 7.67
C SER A 157 -17.07 -3.84 7.99
N ILE A 158 -18.23 -3.79 8.63
CA ILE A 158 -19.00 -2.55 8.82
C ILE A 158 -18.73 -1.90 10.19
N GLU A 159 -18.73 -2.69 11.27
CA GLU A 159 -18.52 -2.14 12.62
C GLU A 159 -17.06 -1.97 12.97
N LEU A 160 -16.21 -2.94 12.62
CA LEU A 160 -14.79 -2.92 12.97
C LEU A 160 -13.90 -2.29 11.87
N GLY A 161 -14.46 -2.05 10.68
CA GLY A 161 -13.70 -1.53 9.55
C GLY A 161 -12.58 -2.47 9.08
N ILE A 162 -12.66 -3.73 9.47
CA ILE A 162 -11.71 -4.75 9.09
C ILE A 162 -12.20 -5.31 7.75
N GLY A 163 -11.73 -4.73 6.65
CA GLY A 163 -11.90 -5.34 5.32
C GLY A 163 -11.37 -6.77 5.31
N SER A 164 -11.69 -7.51 4.25
CA SER A 164 -11.07 -8.84 4.05
C SER A 164 -9.56 -8.71 4.29
N ALA A 165 -9.01 -9.48 5.24
CA ALA A 165 -7.57 -9.44 5.54
C ALA A 165 -6.79 -9.55 4.23
N PRO A 166 -5.70 -8.78 4.06
CA PRO A 166 -4.90 -8.84 2.84
C PRO A 166 -4.62 -10.30 2.50
N ARG A 167 -5.07 -10.74 1.32
CA ARG A 167 -4.89 -12.14 0.87
C ARG A 167 -3.43 -12.47 0.62
N GLU A 168 -2.61 -11.44 0.41
CA GLU A 168 -1.20 -11.61 0.12
C GLU A 168 -0.35 -11.72 1.39
N SER A 169 0.73 -12.49 1.29
CA SER A 169 1.63 -12.69 2.41
C SER A 169 2.46 -11.44 2.70
N PRO A 170 2.76 -11.12 3.98
CA PRO A 170 3.63 -10.00 4.34
C PRO A 170 4.97 -10.02 3.61
N GLY A 171 5.50 -11.23 3.31
CA GLY A 171 6.74 -11.38 2.57
C GLY A 171 6.69 -10.89 1.13
N VAL A 172 5.53 -10.96 0.47
CA VAL A 172 5.37 -10.44 -0.91
C VAL A 172 5.40 -8.91 -0.91
N HIS A 173 4.68 -8.27 -0.01
CA HIS A 173 4.73 -6.81 0.17
C HIS A 173 6.15 -6.33 0.50
N ALA A 174 6.82 -6.98 1.44
CA ALA A 174 8.19 -6.69 1.82
C ALA A 174 9.18 -6.87 0.65
N ALA A 175 9.03 -7.90 -0.16
CA ALA A 175 9.88 -8.12 -1.33
C ALA A 175 9.70 -7.01 -2.40
N TRP A 176 8.46 -6.60 -2.67
CA TRP A 176 8.19 -5.48 -3.57
C TRP A 176 8.74 -4.16 -3.03
N MET A 177 8.63 -3.92 -1.73
CA MET A 177 9.23 -2.75 -1.07
C MET A 177 10.75 -2.74 -1.26
N PHE A 178 11.43 -3.86 -1.00
CA PHE A 178 12.88 -3.99 -1.19
C PHE A 178 13.31 -3.64 -2.61
N VAL A 179 12.65 -4.23 -3.61
CA VAL A 179 12.97 -4.00 -5.03
C VAL A 179 12.72 -2.54 -5.41
N ALA A 180 11.60 -1.96 -4.95
CA ALA A 180 11.23 -0.57 -5.24
C ALA A 180 12.25 0.43 -4.68
N VAL A 181 12.64 0.27 -3.41
CA VAL A 181 13.65 1.12 -2.75
C VAL A 181 15.00 0.98 -3.43
N LEU A 182 15.46 -0.25 -3.67
CA LEU A 182 16.78 -0.49 -4.28
C LEU A 182 16.84 0.07 -5.70
N PHE A 183 15.79 -0.10 -6.49
CA PHE A 183 15.70 0.44 -7.85
C PHE A 183 15.75 1.97 -7.84
N SER A 184 14.94 2.63 -7.04
CA SER A 184 14.89 4.10 -7.00
C SER A 184 16.15 4.72 -6.39
N ALA A 185 16.69 4.13 -5.33
CA ALA A 185 17.93 4.54 -4.69
C ALA A 185 19.15 4.40 -5.59
N SER A 186 19.11 3.47 -6.54
CA SER A 186 20.20 3.32 -7.54
C SER A 186 20.32 4.55 -8.45
N THR A 187 19.24 5.29 -8.68
CA THR A 187 19.22 6.46 -9.59
C THR A 187 20.20 7.55 -9.18
N PRO A 188 20.23 8.05 -7.93
CA PRO A 188 21.23 9.04 -7.52
C PRO A 188 22.65 8.47 -7.37
N VAL A 189 22.81 7.15 -7.22
CA VAL A 189 24.12 6.50 -6.94
C VAL A 189 24.87 6.12 -8.21
N LEU A 190 24.16 5.54 -9.21
CA LEU A 190 24.78 4.98 -10.42
C LEU A 190 25.68 5.94 -11.22
N PRO A 191 25.37 7.24 -11.36
CA PRO A 191 26.25 8.16 -12.08
C PRO A 191 27.68 8.18 -11.53
N PHE A 192 27.86 8.01 -10.22
CA PHE A 192 29.19 8.02 -9.58
C PHE A 192 30.01 6.75 -9.84
N ALA A 193 29.38 5.68 -10.34
CA ALA A 193 30.08 4.47 -10.74
C ALA A 193 30.75 4.59 -12.12
N PHE A 194 30.21 5.45 -13.01
CA PHE A 194 30.60 5.46 -14.42
C PHE A 194 31.12 6.81 -14.92
N LEU A 195 30.91 7.90 -14.17
CA LEU A 195 31.22 9.26 -14.61
C LEU A 195 32.20 9.95 -13.66
N PRO A 196 33.02 10.89 -14.17
CA PRO A 196 33.82 11.78 -13.32
C PRO A 196 32.93 12.55 -12.36
N LEU A 197 33.44 12.85 -11.15
CA LEU A 197 32.66 13.41 -10.03
C LEU A 197 31.80 14.62 -10.43
N GLU A 198 32.33 15.58 -11.16
CA GLU A 198 31.63 16.81 -11.54
C GLU A 198 30.41 16.51 -12.46
N VAL A 199 30.61 15.60 -13.43
CA VAL A 199 29.54 15.18 -14.34
C VAL A 199 28.54 14.32 -13.60
N ALA A 200 29.02 13.41 -12.74
CA ALA A 200 28.18 12.54 -11.93
C ALA A 200 27.22 13.32 -11.04
N ARG A 201 27.66 14.40 -10.40
CA ARG A 201 26.83 15.30 -9.59
C ARG A 201 25.65 15.84 -10.40
N VAL A 202 25.90 16.42 -11.58
CA VAL A 202 24.87 17.01 -12.42
C VAL A 202 23.90 15.94 -12.93
N VAL A 203 24.43 14.82 -13.44
CA VAL A 203 23.61 13.71 -13.96
C VAL A 203 22.74 13.11 -12.86
N SER A 204 23.29 12.91 -11.66
CA SER A 204 22.56 12.40 -10.50
C SER A 204 21.39 13.31 -10.11
N ILE A 205 21.61 14.64 -10.04
CA ILE A 205 20.56 15.61 -9.73
C ILE A 205 19.44 15.56 -10.79
N VAL A 206 19.82 15.62 -12.07
CA VAL A 206 18.85 15.60 -13.18
C VAL A 206 18.06 14.30 -13.21
N ALA A 207 18.74 13.15 -13.13
CA ALA A 207 18.09 11.84 -13.17
C ALA A 207 17.14 11.64 -11.99
N THR A 208 17.56 12.02 -10.78
CA THR A 208 16.73 11.93 -9.57
C THR A 208 15.53 12.86 -9.66
N THR A 209 15.71 14.10 -10.14
CA THR A 209 14.60 15.05 -10.32
C THR A 209 13.58 14.53 -11.33
N LEU A 210 14.02 13.98 -12.45
CA LEU A 210 13.14 13.38 -13.46
C LEU A 210 12.37 12.17 -12.88
N LEU A 211 13.04 11.29 -12.14
CA LEU A 211 12.38 10.17 -11.46
C LEU A 211 11.30 10.66 -10.50
N LEU A 212 11.61 11.66 -9.67
CA LEU A 212 10.65 12.22 -8.71
C LEU A 212 9.47 12.92 -9.38
N ILE A 213 9.66 13.55 -10.53
CA ILE A 213 8.56 14.11 -11.33
C ILE A 213 7.64 12.99 -11.80
N VAL A 214 8.20 11.90 -12.34
CA VAL A 214 7.42 10.74 -12.81
C VAL A 214 6.65 10.10 -11.63
N LEU A 215 7.29 9.94 -10.48
CA LEU A 215 6.66 9.40 -9.28
C LEU A 215 5.56 10.31 -8.74
N GLY A 216 5.79 11.62 -8.69
CA GLY A 216 4.79 12.61 -8.27
C GLY A 216 3.56 12.62 -9.17
N ILE A 217 3.74 12.51 -10.49
CA ILE A 217 2.65 12.38 -11.46
C ILE A 217 1.91 11.04 -11.26
N GLY A 218 2.64 9.95 -11.06
CA GLY A 218 2.07 8.61 -10.80
C GLY A 218 1.21 8.61 -9.54
N ARG A 219 1.73 9.18 -8.45
CA ARG A 219 1.02 9.33 -7.17
C ARG A 219 -0.23 10.20 -7.31
N ALA A 220 -0.15 11.32 -8.04
CA ALA A 220 -1.29 12.20 -8.29
C ALA A 220 -2.42 11.47 -9.03
N ARG A 221 -2.06 10.62 -10.00
CA ARG A 221 -3.03 9.79 -10.74
C ARG A 221 -3.76 8.80 -9.84
N VAL A 222 -3.03 8.09 -8.99
CA VAL A 222 -3.61 7.09 -8.08
C VAL A 222 -4.48 7.76 -7.02
N ALA A 223 -4.04 8.91 -6.48
CA ALA A 223 -4.77 9.66 -5.45
C ALA A 223 -5.90 10.55 -5.99
N HIS A 224 -6.11 10.62 -7.32
CA HIS A 224 -7.04 11.57 -7.95
C HIS A 224 -6.81 13.01 -7.49
N ALA A 225 -5.55 13.37 -7.23
CA ALA A 225 -5.12 14.68 -6.71
C ALA A 225 -4.57 15.57 -7.84
N GLY A 226 -4.37 16.86 -7.55
CA GLY A 226 -3.81 17.80 -8.51
C GLY A 226 -2.35 17.46 -8.86
N TYR A 227 -2.06 17.17 -10.13
CA TYR A 227 -0.72 16.76 -10.60
C TYR A 227 0.39 17.73 -10.17
N LEU A 228 0.15 19.04 -10.34
CA LEU A 228 1.15 20.07 -10.04
C LEU A 228 1.46 20.14 -8.53
N ALA A 229 0.41 20.15 -7.71
CA ALA A 229 0.55 20.23 -6.26
C ALA A 229 1.30 19.02 -5.68
N THR A 230 0.92 17.80 -6.10
CA THR A 230 1.55 16.57 -5.64
C THR A 230 3.01 16.48 -6.08
N THR A 231 3.29 16.81 -7.35
CA THR A 231 4.68 16.77 -7.88
C THR A 231 5.55 17.83 -7.19
N LEU A 232 5.05 19.05 -6.99
CA LEU A 232 5.79 20.09 -6.28
C LEU A 232 6.05 19.71 -4.82
N GLN A 233 5.10 19.08 -4.16
CA GLN A 233 5.28 18.56 -2.80
C GLN A 233 6.41 17.53 -2.74
N THR A 234 6.42 16.54 -3.63
CA THR A 234 7.49 15.54 -3.71
C THR A 234 8.86 16.18 -3.95
N LEU A 235 8.94 17.13 -4.90
CA LEU A 235 10.18 17.86 -5.19
C LEU A 235 10.64 18.73 -4.02
N ALA A 236 9.71 19.38 -3.30
CA ALA A 236 10.05 20.20 -2.13
C ALA A 236 10.62 19.35 -0.99
N ILE A 237 10.06 18.15 -0.74
CA ILE A 237 10.58 17.21 0.24
C ILE A 237 11.98 16.75 -0.14
N ALA A 238 12.19 16.39 -1.42
CA ALA A 238 13.49 15.97 -1.91
C ALA A 238 14.54 17.10 -1.83
N ALA A 239 14.16 18.33 -2.17
CA ALA A 239 15.03 19.49 -2.04
C ALA A 239 15.41 19.76 -0.57
N ALA A 240 14.47 19.59 0.36
CA ALA A 240 14.73 19.72 1.80
C ALA A 240 15.70 18.63 2.29
N ALA A 241 15.52 17.38 1.87
CA ALA A 241 16.42 16.28 2.21
C ALA A 241 17.84 16.50 1.65
N ALA A 242 17.92 16.92 0.39
CA ALA A 242 19.21 17.27 -0.25
C ALA A 242 19.89 18.44 0.45
N ALA A 243 19.17 19.49 0.77
CA ALA A 243 19.70 20.65 1.50
C ALA A 243 20.20 20.24 2.90
N ALA A 244 19.45 19.43 3.63
CA ALA A 244 19.87 18.91 4.94
C ALA A 244 21.16 18.08 4.81
N GLY A 245 21.24 17.19 3.82
CA GLY A 245 22.44 16.40 3.54
C GLY A 245 23.66 17.28 3.25
N VAL A 246 23.51 18.27 2.36
CA VAL A 246 24.62 19.20 2.01
C VAL A 246 25.05 20.04 3.21
N VAL A 247 24.11 20.53 4.02
CA VAL A 247 24.44 21.31 5.24
C VAL A 247 25.25 20.45 6.21
N ILE A 248 24.81 19.22 6.48
CA ILE A 248 25.53 18.30 7.37
C ILE A 248 26.90 17.96 6.78
N GLY A 249 26.97 17.64 5.48
CA GLY A 249 28.23 17.32 4.81
C GLY A 249 29.26 18.46 4.98
N ARG A 250 28.86 19.71 4.79
CA ARG A 250 29.73 20.88 4.95
C ARG A 250 30.11 21.16 6.42
N LEU A 251 29.19 20.95 7.36
CA LEU A 251 29.49 21.16 8.79
C LEU A 251 30.49 20.14 9.34
N VAL A 252 30.53 18.94 8.78
CA VAL A 252 31.44 17.88 9.23
C VAL A 252 32.85 18.06 8.63
N THR A 253 32.97 18.69 7.46
CA THR A 253 34.24 18.83 6.73
C THR A 253 34.83 20.24 6.82
N GLY A 254 34.12 21.24 7.27
CA GLY A 254 34.59 22.62 7.47
C GLY A 254 35.04 22.86 8.86
#